data_ef8a3104c0a4c2d1f8fed72d2b85fd36
#
_entry.id   ef8a3104c0a4c2d1f8fed72d2b85fd36
#
_cell.length_a   1.000
_cell.length_b   1.000
_cell.length_c   1.000
_cell.angle_alpha   90.00
_cell.angle_beta   90.00
_cell.angle_gamma   90.00
#
_symmetry.space_group_name_H-M   'P 1'
#
loop_
_entity.id
_entity.type
_entity.pdbx_description
1 polymer ?
#
loop_
_entity_poly.entity_id
_entity_poly.type
_entity_poly.pdbx_seq_one_letter_code
_entity_poly.pdbx_strand_id
1 'polypeptide(L)'
;MMRAHSGVLYSLRYELFGLAAMAAMTVSSNPADARHHSGGTPHSAHVDRYSPPTSWIVVDGNTGAVLHTSNPDALRHPASLTKIMTLYLLFERLEERTIRLDTLLRVSDHAAKQPPTKLGLTPGQTIAVEDAIKAVVTKSANDAAVTIAENLAGDEVKFAKLMTEKAHALGMSHTNYVNASGLPDDDQNTTARDQALLGRAIQERFPHYYKYFSTKVFVYRGKAMRNHNQLLGVVGGVDGIKTGYTRASGFNLVTSVHRDGRYIVAVILGRHSASERDAYMRQLINAHIKEASLRRSAPAIVERAKRQGDTKPAANAPLMDATPAASVDGNATFGSNDPIQPLLVKTIPIGR
;
A
#
# COMPACT_ATOMS: atom_id res chain seq x y z
N MET A 1 -63.71 -11.50 31.28
CA MET A 1 -63.91 -12.52 30.24
C MET A 1 -62.56 -12.84 29.67
N MET A 2 -61.97 -13.76 30.15
CA MET A 2 -61.56 -15.16 29.90
C MET A 2 -61.55 -15.59 28.42
N ARG A 3 -60.37 -15.98 27.93
CA ARG A 3 -59.95 -17.17 27.13
C ARG A 3 -58.55 -16.86 26.59
N ALA A 4 -57.44 -17.47 26.94
CA ALA A 4 -56.88 -18.81 27.11
C ALA A 4 -56.83 -19.68 25.86
N HIS A 5 -55.63 -20.28 25.68
CA HIS A 5 -55.20 -21.43 24.84
C HIS A 5 -54.52 -21.06 23.53
N SER A 6 -53.43 -21.68 23.07
CA SER A 6 -52.73 -22.91 23.43
C SER A 6 -51.32 -22.90 22.92
N GLY A 7 -50.39 -23.52 23.65
CA GLY A 7 -49.05 -23.86 23.19
C GLY A 7 -49.01 -25.11 22.34
N VAL A 8 -48.00 -25.24 21.52
CA VAL A 8 -47.59 -26.53 20.92
C VAL A 8 -46.07 -26.70 21.13
N LEU A 9 -45.80 -27.64 22.02
CA LEU A 9 -44.49 -28.30 22.18
C LEU A 9 -44.31 -29.32 21.06
N TYR A 10 -43.18 -29.33 20.41
CA TYR A 10 -42.70 -30.53 19.66
C TYR A 10 -41.42 -31.02 20.30
N SER A 11 -41.56 -32.26 20.78
CA SER A 11 -40.57 -33.05 21.48
C SER A 11 -39.55 -33.73 20.51
N LEU A 12 -38.35 -33.89 21.09
CA LEU A 12 -37.26 -34.78 20.63
C LEU A 12 -37.72 -36.18 20.19
N ARG A 13 -37.06 -36.70 19.17
CA ARG A 13 -36.84 -38.15 19.05
C ARG A 13 -35.41 -38.39 18.53
N TYR A 14 -34.61 -38.97 19.40
CA TYR A 14 -33.38 -39.69 19.08
C TYR A 14 -33.78 -41.12 18.66
N GLU A 15 -33.25 -41.63 17.58
CA GLU A 15 -33.13 -43.08 17.34
C GLU A 15 -31.70 -43.44 16.98
N LEU A 16 -31.11 -44.29 17.85
CA LEU A 16 -29.90 -45.08 17.70
C LEU A 16 -30.22 -46.37 16.95
N PHE A 17 -29.45 -46.72 15.94
CA PHE A 17 -29.12 -48.08 15.49
C PHE A 17 -27.73 -48.02 14.91
N GLY A 18 -26.72 -48.66 15.36
CA GLY A 18 -26.38 -49.97 15.88
C GLY A 18 -26.18 -50.96 14.75
N LEU A 19 -25.00 -51.28 14.34
CA LEU A 19 -24.37 -52.57 14.40
C LEU A 19 -23.10 -52.70 13.51
N ALA A 20 -22.10 -53.29 14.11
CA ALA A 20 -20.80 -53.61 13.57
C ALA A 20 -20.85 -54.74 12.53
N ALA A 21 -19.94 -54.71 11.55
CA ALA A 21 -19.51 -55.89 10.83
C ALA A 21 -17.97 -55.89 10.74
N MET A 22 -17.32 -56.69 11.59
CA MET A 22 -15.91 -57.08 11.45
C MET A 22 -15.82 -58.11 10.33
N ALA A 23 -15.02 -57.83 9.29
CA ALA A 23 -14.52 -58.84 8.37
C ALA A 23 -13.01 -58.95 8.58
N ALA A 24 -12.59 -60.06 9.17
CA ALA A 24 -11.19 -60.45 9.28
C ALA A 24 -10.71 -61.00 7.92
N MET A 25 -9.74 -60.34 7.31
CA MET A 25 -8.97 -60.90 6.19
C MET A 25 -7.57 -61.27 6.70
N THR A 26 -7.32 -62.57 6.73
CA THR A 26 -6.02 -63.19 6.93
C THR A 26 -5.13 -62.93 5.72
N VAL A 27 -4.05 -62.26 5.89
CA VAL A 27 -3.02 -62.08 4.84
C VAL A 27 -1.88 -63.05 5.13
N SER A 28 -1.69 -63.96 4.18
CA SER A 28 -0.56 -64.90 4.15
C SER A 28 0.75 -64.16 3.92
N SER A 29 1.72 -64.39 4.78
CA SER A 29 3.08 -63.91 4.63
C SER A 29 3.88 -64.79 3.69
N ASN A 30 4.35 -64.26 2.58
CA ASN A 30 5.46 -64.82 1.80
C ASN A 30 6.74 -64.04 2.12
N PRO A 31 7.86 -64.67 2.47
CA PRO A 31 9.14 -63.98 2.57
C PRO A 31 9.84 -64.00 1.21
N ALA A 32 10.07 -62.90 0.61
CA ALA A 32 10.98 -62.78 -0.54
C ALA A 32 11.76 -61.43 -0.48
N ASP A 33 13.08 -61.60 -0.38
CA ASP A 33 14.14 -60.71 -0.82
C ASP A 33 14.24 -59.28 -0.24
N ALA A 34 15.05 -59.18 0.81
CA ALA A 34 15.72 -57.97 1.21
C ALA A 34 16.73 -57.56 0.14
N ARG A 35 16.35 -56.62 -0.75
CA ARG A 35 17.35 -55.81 -1.48
C ARG A 35 17.57 -54.52 -0.75
N HIS A 36 18.78 -54.36 -0.22
CA HIS A 36 19.31 -53.08 0.28
C HIS A 36 19.14 -52.00 -0.78
N HIS A 37 18.18 -51.11 -0.58
CA HIS A 37 18.22 -49.78 -1.20
C HIS A 37 18.90 -48.85 -0.22
N SER A 38 20.09 -48.41 -0.61
CA SER A 38 20.85 -47.33 0.00
C SER A 38 19.90 -46.13 0.21
N GLY A 39 19.80 -45.70 1.46
CA GLY A 39 19.03 -44.53 1.86
C GLY A 39 19.55 -43.29 1.21
N GLY A 40 18.90 -42.84 0.15
CA GLY A 40 18.97 -41.48 -0.31
C GLY A 40 18.24 -40.61 0.70
N THR A 41 18.99 -39.81 1.45
CA THR A 41 18.42 -38.71 2.24
C THR A 41 17.52 -37.88 1.31
N PRO A 42 16.26 -37.58 1.70
CA PRO A 42 15.45 -36.68 0.91
C PRO A 42 16.17 -35.35 0.90
N HIS A 43 16.72 -34.96 -0.25
CA HIS A 43 17.10 -33.58 -0.51
C HIS A 43 15.82 -32.78 -0.36
N SER A 44 15.64 -32.15 0.80
CA SER A 44 14.71 -31.05 0.94
C SER A 44 15.18 -30.00 -0.07
N ALA A 45 14.48 -29.93 -1.19
CA ALA A 45 14.64 -28.84 -2.13
C ALA A 45 14.41 -27.56 -1.33
N HIS A 46 15.51 -26.87 -0.98
CA HIS A 46 15.46 -25.49 -0.53
C HIS A 46 14.86 -24.72 -1.69
N VAL A 47 13.55 -24.55 -1.66
CA VAL A 47 12.89 -23.56 -2.48
C VAL A 47 13.43 -22.23 -1.96
N ASP A 48 14.38 -21.67 -2.66
CA ASP A 48 14.87 -20.32 -2.43
C ASP A 48 13.66 -19.38 -2.50
N ARG A 49 13.06 -19.12 -1.34
CA ARG A 49 11.95 -18.19 -1.23
C ARG A 49 12.56 -16.81 -1.36
N TYR A 50 12.45 -16.24 -2.56
CA TYR A 50 12.79 -14.85 -2.76
C TYR A 50 12.18 -14.03 -1.63
N SER A 51 13.04 -13.33 -0.92
CA SER A 51 12.70 -12.47 0.20
C SER A 51 13.08 -11.04 -0.18
N PRO A 52 12.09 -10.19 -0.44
CA PRO A 52 12.40 -8.80 -0.80
C PRO A 52 13.14 -8.12 0.35
N PRO A 53 14.16 -7.28 0.01
CA PRO A 53 14.87 -6.54 1.05
C PRO A 53 13.95 -5.52 1.72
N THR A 54 14.08 -5.38 3.05
CA THR A 54 13.22 -4.50 3.84
C THR A 54 13.77 -3.08 3.94
N SER A 55 12.87 -2.10 4.00
CA SER A 55 13.16 -0.69 4.28
C SER A 55 12.06 -0.12 5.17
N TRP A 56 12.43 0.80 6.08
CA TRP A 56 11.42 1.50 6.87
C TRP A 56 11.89 2.89 7.29
N ILE A 57 10.93 3.72 7.62
CA ILE A 57 11.15 5.06 8.18
C ILE A 57 9.98 5.43 9.09
N VAL A 58 10.30 6.13 10.18
CA VAL A 58 9.33 6.80 11.06
C VAL A 58 9.66 8.28 11.06
N VAL A 59 8.68 9.10 10.75
CA VAL A 59 8.81 10.55 10.64
C VAL A 59 7.85 11.23 11.61
N ASP A 60 8.35 12.19 12.34
CA ASP A 60 7.52 13.14 13.08
C ASP A 60 6.73 14.00 12.10
N GLY A 61 5.42 13.83 12.06
CA GLY A 61 4.54 14.57 11.15
C GLY A 61 4.46 16.06 11.47
N ASN A 62 4.69 16.44 12.73
CA ASN A 62 4.66 17.84 13.17
C ASN A 62 5.92 18.62 12.79
N THR A 63 7.09 17.98 12.78
CA THR A 63 8.38 18.65 12.52
C THR A 63 9.02 18.23 11.20
N GLY A 64 8.65 17.07 10.65
CA GLY A 64 9.31 16.45 9.51
C GLY A 64 10.59 15.69 9.87
N ALA A 65 11.00 15.68 11.14
CA ALA A 65 12.20 15.00 11.58
C ALA A 65 12.09 13.49 11.41
N VAL A 66 13.17 12.84 11.01
CA VAL A 66 13.27 11.37 10.98
C VAL A 66 13.57 10.88 12.39
N LEU A 67 12.66 10.08 12.95
CA LEU A 67 12.81 9.51 14.30
C LEU A 67 13.55 8.17 14.25
N HIS A 68 13.26 7.34 13.25
CA HIS A 68 13.89 6.03 13.10
C HIS A 68 13.87 5.57 11.65
N THR A 69 14.92 4.86 11.21
CA THR A 69 15.01 4.45 9.81
C THR A 69 15.93 3.25 9.59
N SER A 70 15.72 2.55 8.48
CA SER A 70 16.67 1.60 7.90
C SER A 70 16.47 1.54 6.39
N ASN A 71 17.56 1.75 5.65
CA ASN A 71 17.58 1.77 4.19
C ASN A 71 16.45 2.64 3.58
N PRO A 72 16.19 3.89 4.10
CA PRO A 72 15.00 4.65 3.73
C PRO A 72 14.99 5.09 2.27
N ASP A 73 16.16 5.20 1.64
CA ASP A 73 16.37 5.70 0.28
C ASP A 73 16.63 4.57 -0.75
N ALA A 74 16.64 3.31 -0.28
CA ALA A 74 16.78 2.18 -1.18
C ALA A 74 15.54 2.00 -2.05
N LEU A 75 15.74 1.82 -3.37
CA LEU A 75 14.65 1.60 -4.32
C LEU A 75 13.89 0.32 -3.99
N ARG A 76 12.57 0.42 -4.02
CA ARG A 76 11.62 -0.66 -3.74
C ARG A 76 10.40 -0.51 -4.65
N HIS A 77 9.70 -1.61 -4.90
CA HIS A 77 8.43 -1.56 -5.60
C HIS A 77 7.31 -1.14 -4.64
N PRO A 78 6.54 -0.10 -4.99
CA PRO A 78 5.46 0.42 -4.12
C PRO A 78 4.30 -0.56 -3.97
N ALA A 79 4.06 -1.43 -4.95
CA ALA A 79 2.82 -2.19 -5.04
C ALA A 79 1.61 -1.23 -4.89
N SER A 80 0.55 -1.64 -4.21
CA SER A 80 -0.66 -0.81 -4.05
C SER A 80 -0.50 0.46 -3.20
N LEU A 81 0.70 0.79 -2.70
CA LEU A 81 0.97 2.13 -2.16
C LEU A 81 0.85 3.20 -3.25
N THR A 82 1.09 2.84 -4.51
CA THR A 82 0.84 3.65 -5.72
C THR A 82 -0.52 4.35 -5.69
N LYS A 83 -1.54 3.67 -5.16
CA LYS A 83 -2.90 4.20 -5.07
C LYS A 83 -3.05 5.43 -4.15
N ILE A 84 -2.06 5.70 -3.30
CA ILE A 84 -2.03 6.96 -2.52
C ILE A 84 -1.87 8.13 -3.49
N MET A 85 -0.96 8.04 -4.48
CA MET A 85 -0.79 9.07 -5.50
C MET A 85 -1.98 9.15 -6.45
N THR A 86 -2.61 8.03 -6.79
CA THR A 86 -3.86 8.02 -7.57
C THR A 86 -4.95 8.83 -6.88
N LEU A 87 -5.12 8.62 -5.57
CA LEU A 87 -6.08 9.40 -4.77
C LEU A 87 -5.62 10.85 -4.55
N TYR A 88 -4.32 11.11 -4.46
CA TYR A 88 -3.80 12.47 -4.37
C TYR A 88 -4.26 13.32 -5.57
N LEU A 89 -4.06 12.84 -6.79
CA LEU A 89 -4.48 13.52 -8.01
C LEU A 89 -6.01 13.63 -8.11
N LEU A 90 -6.75 12.62 -7.64
CA LEU A 90 -8.21 12.70 -7.58
C LEU A 90 -8.68 13.78 -6.59
N PHE A 91 -8.04 13.87 -5.42
CA PHE A 91 -8.37 14.88 -4.41
C PHE A 91 -8.05 16.30 -4.88
N GLU A 92 -7.01 16.50 -5.71
CA GLU A 92 -6.77 17.78 -6.38
C GLU A 92 -7.98 18.20 -7.23
N ARG A 93 -8.49 17.30 -8.07
CA ARG A 93 -9.65 17.57 -8.92
C ARG A 93 -10.92 17.90 -8.12
N LEU A 94 -11.06 17.26 -6.94
CA LEU A 94 -12.16 17.57 -6.01
C LEU A 94 -11.99 18.95 -5.35
N GLU A 95 -10.77 19.32 -4.94
CA GLU A 95 -10.46 20.66 -4.41
C GLU A 95 -10.66 21.76 -5.46
N GLU A 96 -10.23 21.52 -6.69
CA GLU A 96 -10.43 22.39 -7.83
C GLU A 96 -11.92 22.46 -8.29
N ARG A 97 -12.78 21.60 -7.71
CA ARG A 97 -14.20 21.46 -8.06
C ARG A 97 -14.46 21.13 -9.54
N THR A 98 -13.46 20.59 -10.24
CA THR A 98 -13.60 20.09 -11.61
C THR A 98 -14.40 18.81 -11.68
N ILE A 99 -14.44 18.07 -10.58
CA ILE A 99 -15.30 16.91 -10.34
C ILE A 99 -15.90 16.98 -8.92
N ARG A 100 -16.89 16.15 -8.66
CA ARG A 100 -17.59 16.06 -7.38
C ARG A 100 -17.62 14.61 -6.88
N LEU A 101 -17.92 14.38 -5.60
CA LEU A 101 -18.03 13.03 -5.03
C LEU A 101 -19.13 12.19 -5.69
N ASP A 102 -20.19 12.83 -6.18
CA ASP A 102 -21.30 12.20 -6.89
C ASP A 102 -21.07 12.08 -8.42
N THR A 103 -19.99 12.63 -8.96
CA THR A 103 -19.63 12.48 -10.39
C THR A 103 -19.49 11.01 -10.74
N LEU A 104 -20.10 10.59 -11.84
CA LEU A 104 -20.05 9.22 -12.34
C LEU A 104 -18.85 9.03 -13.27
N LEU A 105 -17.93 8.16 -12.88
CA LEU A 105 -16.77 7.75 -13.67
C LEU A 105 -17.16 6.56 -14.55
N ARG A 106 -16.85 6.64 -15.85
CA ARG A 106 -17.13 5.55 -16.80
C ARG A 106 -16.04 4.48 -16.72
N VAL A 107 -16.44 3.22 -16.65
CA VAL A 107 -15.55 2.06 -16.63
C VAL A 107 -15.25 1.63 -18.07
N SER A 108 -13.98 1.60 -18.44
CA SER A 108 -13.50 1.10 -19.73
C SER A 108 -13.34 -0.43 -19.72
N ASP A 109 -13.13 -1.00 -20.92
CA ASP A 109 -12.72 -2.40 -21.08
C ASP A 109 -11.38 -2.68 -20.39
N HIS A 110 -10.43 -1.74 -20.48
CA HIS A 110 -9.12 -1.86 -19.84
C HIS A 110 -9.23 -1.88 -18.31
N ALA A 111 -9.98 -0.95 -17.72
CA ALA A 111 -10.22 -0.91 -16.28
C ALA A 111 -10.92 -2.20 -15.77
N ALA A 112 -11.95 -2.68 -16.47
CA ALA A 112 -12.70 -3.87 -16.08
C ALA A 112 -11.85 -5.17 -16.13
N LYS A 113 -10.87 -5.24 -17.05
CA LYS A 113 -9.96 -6.39 -17.24
C LYS A 113 -8.82 -6.42 -16.22
N GLN A 114 -8.66 -5.41 -15.38
CA GLN A 114 -7.59 -5.37 -14.40
C GLN A 114 -7.56 -6.62 -13.52
N PRO A 115 -6.36 -7.18 -13.22
CA PRO A 115 -6.24 -8.34 -12.34
C PRO A 115 -6.64 -8.01 -10.89
N PRO A 116 -6.96 -9.01 -10.08
CA PRO A 116 -7.27 -8.81 -8.65
C PRO A 116 -6.11 -8.13 -7.88
N THR A 117 -6.43 -7.35 -6.80
CA THR A 117 -7.77 -7.17 -6.18
C THR A 117 -8.59 -6.13 -6.94
N LYS A 118 -9.89 -6.38 -7.08
CA LYS A 118 -10.80 -5.48 -7.82
C LYS A 118 -12.23 -5.55 -7.27
N LEU A 119 -13.07 -4.58 -7.60
CA LEU A 119 -14.51 -4.61 -7.34
C LEU A 119 -15.25 -5.60 -8.23
N GLY A 120 -14.78 -5.81 -9.44
CA GLY A 120 -15.45 -6.52 -10.51
C GLY A 120 -16.39 -5.60 -11.29
N LEU A 121 -15.91 -4.41 -11.60
CA LEU A 121 -16.62 -3.45 -12.47
C LEU A 121 -16.72 -4.03 -13.89
N THR A 122 -17.82 -3.70 -14.60
CA THR A 122 -18.06 -4.14 -15.97
C THR A 122 -17.88 -3.00 -16.95
N PRO A 123 -17.45 -3.27 -18.20
CA PRO A 123 -17.31 -2.23 -19.22
C PRO A 123 -18.62 -1.47 -19.46
N GLY A 124 -18.52 -0.17 -19.64
CA GLY A 124 -19.67 0.73 -19.85
C GLY A 124 -20.45 1.09 -18.58
N GLN A 125 -20.25 0.37 -17.48
CA GLN A 125 -20.78 0.73 -16.16
C GLN A 125 -20.22 2.06 -15.70
N THR A 126 -20.92 2.74 -14.79
CA THR A 126 -20.41 3.90 -14.06
C THR A 126 -20.27 3.59 -12.57
N ILE A 127 -19.34 4.30 -11.93
CA ILE A 127 -19.15 4.29 -10.48
C ILE A 127 -19.00 5.73 -9.98
N ALA A 128 -19.65 6.07 -8.88
CA ALA A 128 -19.48 7.38 -8.26
C ALA A 128 -18.05 7.57 -7.75
N VAL A 129 -17.51 8.78 -7.82
CA VAL A 129 -16.17 9.12 -7.31
C VAL A 129 -16.00 8.68 -5.86
N GLU A 130 -17.00 8.92 -5.00
CA GLU A 130 -16.92 8.52 -3.60
C GLU A 130 -16.80 7.01 -3.41
N ASP A 131 -17.56 6.23 -4.19
CA ASP A 131 -17.48 4.77 -4.16
C ASP A 131 -16.12 4.26 -4.70
N ALA A 132 -15.60 4.90 -5.75
CA ALA A 132 -14.27 4.58 -6.28
C ALA A 132 -13.17 4.85 -5.22
N ILE A 133 -13.23 5.98 -4.49
CA ILE A 133 -12.32 6.27 -3.37
C ILE A 133 -12.40 5.16 -2.31
N LYS A 134 -13.61 4.84 -1.83
CA LYS A 134 -13.82 3.80 -0.82
C LYS A 134 -13.33 2.43 -1.27
N ALA A 135 -13.55 2.08 -2.53
CA ALA A 135 -13.06 0.83 -3.13
C ALA A 135 -11.52 0.76 -3.18
N VAL A 136 -10.87 1.86 -3.58
CA VAL A 136 -9.40 1.96 -3.62
C VAL A 136 -8.80 1.86 -2.22
N VAL A 137 -9.41 2.51 -1.23
CA VAL A 137 -8.90 2.53 0.14
C VAL A 137 -9.10 1.18 0.85
N THR A 138 -10.29 0.58 0.75
CA THR A 138 -10.62 -0.65 1.50
C THR A 138 -10.17 -1.91 0.79
N LYS A 139 -10.68 -2.14 -0.42
CA LYS A 139 -10.43 -3.32 -1.24
C LYS A 139 -9.11 -3.25 -2.01
N SER A 140 -8.50 -2.05 -2.09
CA SER A 140 -7.35 -1.84 -2.96
C SER A 140 -7.67 -2.13 -4.44
N ALA A 141 -8.87 -1.77 -4.89
CA ALA A 141 -9.45 -2.17 -6.17
C ALA A 141 -8.67 -1.59 -7.35
N ASN A 142 -8.07 -2.47 -8.19
CA ASN A 142 -7.28 -2.08 -9.36
C ASN A 142 -8.16 -1.48 -10.44
N ASP A 143 -9.32 -2.10 -10.71
CA ASP A 143 -10.30 -1.60 -11.67
C ASP A 143 -10.80 -0.19 -11.31
N ALA A 144 -11.06 0.10 -10.05
CA ALA A 144 -11.44 1.43 -9.60
C ALA A 144 -10.28 2.44 -9.75
N ALA A 145 -9.03 2.04 -9.47
CA ALA A 145 -7.87 2.92 -9.64
C ALA A 145 -7.65 3.30 -11.12
N VAL A 146 -7.74 2.33 -12.03
CA VAL A 146 -7.63 2.58 -13.48
C VAL A 146 -8.82 3.38 -13.99
N THR A 147 -10.04 3.12 -13.49
CA THR A 147 -11.22 3.93 -13.82
C THR A 147 -10.99 5.41 -13.44
N ILE A 148 -10.45 5.68 -12.25
CA ILE A 148 -10.08 7.05 -11.86
C ILE A 148 -9.07 7.63 -12.85
N ALA A 149 -7.99 6.90 -13.13
CA ALA A 149 -6.90 7.36 -13.99
C ALA A 149 -7.39 7.76 -15.38
N GLU A 150 -8.16 6.90 -16.03
CA GLU A 150 -8.67 7.15 -17.38
C GLU A 150 -9.66 8.31 -17.44
N ASN A 151 -10.52 8.46 -16.44
CA ASN A 151 -11.47 9.60 -16.41
C ASN A 151 -10.76 10.93 -16.11
N LEU A 152 -9.62 10.94 -15.43
CA LEU A 152 -8.87 12.17 -15.15
C LEU A 152 -7.89 12.58 -16.24
N ALA A 153 -7.31 11.61 -16.98
CA ALA A 153 -6.24 11.88 -17.94
C ALA A 153 -6.52 11.34 -19.36
N GLY A 154 -7.65 10.68 -19.56
CA GLY A 154 -8.04 10.05 -20.82
C GLY A 154 -7.51 8.63 -20.99
N ASP A 155 -6.29 8.33 -20.48
CA ASP A 155 -5.72 6.99 -20.43
C ASP A 155 -4.79 6.80 -19.23
N GLU A 156 -4.50 5.54 -18.86
CA GLU A 156 -3.68 5.19 -17.70
C GLU A 156 -2.21 5.61 -17.87
N VAL A 157 -1.67 5.56 -19.09
CA VAL A 157 -0.25 5.92 -19.35
C VAL A 157 -0.02 7.42 -19.13
N LYS A 158 -0.93 8.27 -19.62
CA LYS A 158 -0.87 9.71 -19.37
C LYS A 158 -1.04 10.00 -17.88
N PHE A 159 -1.94 9.29 -17.21
CA PHE A 159 -2.12 9.43 -15.76
C PHE A 159 -0.86 9.06 -14.99
N ALA A 160 -0.19 7.96 -15.32
CA ALA A 160 1.06 7.54 -14.67
C ALA A 160 2.18 8.59 -14.82
N LYS A 161 2.26 9.25 -15.98
CA LYS A 161 3.17 10.40 -16.18
C LYS A 161 2.83 11.55 -15.24
N LEU A 162 1.56 11.91 -15.11
CA LEU A 162 1.12 12.93 -14.16
C LEU A 162 1.43 12.54 -12.72
N MET A 163 1.27 11.26 -12.35
CA MET A 163 1.66 10.76 -11.01
C MET A 163 3.15 10.94 -10.75
N THR A 164 4.00 10.62 -11.72
CA THR A 164 5.46 10.77 -11.60
C THR A 164 5.86 12.25 -11.53
N GLU A 165 5.30 13.09 -12.39
CA GLU A 165 5.51 14.54 -12.34
C GLU A 165 5.10 15.13 -10.98
N LYS A 166 3.94 14.70 -10.45
CA LYS A 166 3.46 15.10 -9.12
C LYS A 166 4.38 14.63 -8.00
N ALA A 167 4.85 13.39 -8.06
CA ALA A 167 5.82 12.86 -7.11
C ALA A 167 7.08 13.73 -7.06
N HIS A 168 7.66 14.04 -8.20
CA HIS A 168 8.85 14.88 -8.30
C HIS A 168 8.58 16.32 -7.80
N ALA A 169 7.41 16.89 -8.14
CA ALA A 169 7.01 18.20 -7.64
C ALA A 169 6.89 18.26 -6.10
N LEU A 170 6.45 17.15 -5.49
CA LEU A 170 6.41 17.00 -4.03
C LEU A 170 7.78 16.77 -3.40
N GLY A 171 8.81 16.47 -4.19
CA GLY A 171 10.16 16.15 -3.70
C GLY A 171 10.45 14.64 -3.59
N MET A 172 9.58 13.78 -4.09
CA MET A 172 9.78 12.33 -4.16
C MET A 172 10.70 11.98 -5.34
N SER A 173 11.98 12.32 -5.22
CA SER A 173 12.95 12.28 -6.35
C SER A 173 13.31 10.87 -6.84
N HIS A 174 13.01 9.84 -6.06
CA HIS A 174 13.29 8.44 -6.37
C HIS A 174 12.03 7.62 -6.67
N THR A 175 10.94 8.31 -7.02
CA THR A 175 9.66 7.65 -7.31
C THR A 175 9.29 7.81 -8.78
N ASN A 176 9.03 6.68 -9.42
CA ASN A 176 8.50 6.57 -10.78
C ASN A 176 7.24 5.70 -10.77
N TYR A 177 6.16 6.18 -11.38
CA TYR A 177 4.92 5.45 -11.54
C TYR A 177 4.70 5.08 -13.00
N VAL A 178 4.32 3.83 -13.26
CA VAL A 178 4.06 3.29 -14.60
C VAL A 178 2.57 3.01 -14.81
N ASN A 179 1.84 2.77 -13.73
CA ASN A 179 0.40 2.53 -13.74
C ASN A 179 -0.28 3.12 -12.49
N ALA A 180 -1.62 3.19 -12.51
CA ALA A 180 -2.42 3.79 -11.44
C ALA A 180 -2.64 2.87 -10.23
N SER A 181 -2.34 1.59 -10.35
CA SER A 181 -2.77 0.57 -9.40
C SER A 181 -1.63 -0.01 -8.57
N GLY A 182 -0.38 0.08 -9.03
CA GLY A 182 0.78 -0.56 -8.41
C GLY A 182 0.93 -2.03 -8.78
N LEU A 183 0.38 -2.43 -9.92
CA LEU A 183 0.66 -3.72 -10.52
C LEU A 183 2.13 -3.82 -10.88
N PRO A 184 2.71 -5.04 -10.90
CA PRO A 184 4.13 -5.23 -11.15
C PRO A 184 4.60 -4.61 -12.46
N ASP A 185 5.67 -3.85 -12.36
CA ASP A 185 6.44 -3.29 -13.47
C ASP A 185 7.82 -2.94 -12.90
N ASP A 186 8.88 -3.29 -13.63
CA ASP A 186 10.26 -3.11 -13.15
C ASP A 186 10.66 -1.63 -13.03
N ASP A 187 10.06 -0.77 -13.83
CA ASP A 187 10.30 0.67 -13.81
C ASP A 187 9.47 1.40 -12.73
N GLN A 188 8.55 0.70 -12.06
CA GLN A 188 7.72 1.27 -11.00
C GLN A 188 8.41 1.18 -9.65
N ASN A 189 9.07 2.25 -9.26
CA ASN A 189 9.93 2.33 -8.11
C ASN A 189 9.55 3.46 -7.14
N THR A 190 9.95 3.30 -5.88
CA THR A 190 9.81 4.30 -4.82
C THR A 190 10.83 4.02 -3.71
N THR A 191 10.85 4.89 -2.68
CA THR A 191 11.61 4.69 -1.45
C THR A 191 10.71 4.83 -0.23
N ALA A 192 11.17 4.35 0.93
CA ALA A 192 10.41 4.54 2.17
C ALA A 192 10.29 6.03 2.53
N ARG A 193 11.33 6.82 2.25
CA ARG A 193 11.33 8.28 2.46
C ARG A 193 10.30 8.97 1.57
N ASP A 194 10.26 8.66 0.28
CA ASP A 194 9.30 9.24 -0.66
C ASP A 194 7.86 8.89 -0.26
N GLN A 195 7.61 7.66 0.18
CA GLN A 195 6.29 7.26 0.65
C GLN A 195 5.89 7.95 1.98
N ALA A 196 6.84 8.24 2.86
CA ALA A 196 6.56 9.02 4.07
C ALA A 196 6.22 10.48 3.73
N LEU A 197 6.92 11.05 2.76
CA LEU A 197 6.63 12.38 2.24
C LEU A 197 5.22 12.45 1.63
N LEU A 198 4.85 11.47 0.79
CA LEU A 198 3.50 11.37 0.22
C LEU A 198 2.43 11.20 1.31
N GLY A 199 2.71 10.36 2.33
CA GLY A 199 1.80 10.14 3.45
C GLY A 199 1.52 11.41 4.27
N ARG A 200 2.53 12.29 4.42
CA ARG A 200 2.34 13.63 5.00
C ARG A 200 1.59 14.55 4.04
N ALA A 201 2.01 14.59 2.79
CA ALA A 201 1.46 15.50 1.77
C ALA A 201 -0.04 15.32 1.59
N ILE A 202 -0.52 14.07 1.45
CA ILE A 202 -1.95 13.82 1.22
C ILE A 202 -2.81 14.23 2.40
N GLN A 203 -2.28 14.12 3.62
CA GLN A 203 -2.98 14.50 4.84
C GLN A 203 -3.02 16.04 5.00
N GLU A 204 -1.89 16.70 4.75
CA GLU A 204 -1.77 18.14 4.91
C GLU A 204 -2.53 18.91 3.83
N ARG A 205 -2.51 18.41 2.59
CA ARG A 205 -3.16 19.04 1.45
C ARG A 205 -4.68 18.82 1.44
N PHE A 206 -5.13 17.62 1.82
CA PHE A 206 -6.52 17.20 1.63
C PHE A 206 -7.16 16.68 2.92
N PRO A 207 -7.16 17.44 4.03
CA PRO A 207 -7.67 16.98 5.32
C PRO A 207 -9.14 16.54 5.25
N HIS A 208 -9.96 17.17 4.41
CA HIS A 208 -11.37 16.83 4.22
C HIS A 208 -11.57 15.47 3.55
N TYR A 209 -10.67 15.06 2.64
CA TYR A 209 -10.73 13.78 1.93
C TYR A 209 -9.89 12.70 2.61
N TYR A 210 -8.90 13.08 3.40
CA TYR A 210 -8.04 12.16 4.13
C TYR A 210 -8.82 11.16 5.00
N LYS A 211 -9.94 11.56 5.57
CA LYS A 211 -10.83 10.72 6.38
C LYS A 211 -11.23 9.39 5.70
N TYR A 212 -11.23 9.32 4.37
CA TYR A 212 -11.55 8.09 3.66
C TYR A 212 -10.56 6.96 3.96
N PHE A 213 -9.30 7.27 4.26
CA PHE A 213 -8.28 6.27 4.59
C PHE A 213 -8.58 5.51 5.90
N SER A 214 -9.40 6.06 6.78
CA SER A 214 -9.84 5.41 8.01
C SER A 214 -11.07 4.51 7.83
N THR A 215 -11.60 4.38 6.61
CA THR A 215 -12.76 3.52 6.31
C THR A 215 -12.42 2.06 6.60
N LYS A 216 -13.04 1.46 7.62
CA LYS A 216 -12.80 0.07 8.03
C LYS A 216 -13.49 -0.94 7.14
N VAL A 217 -14.72 -0.62 6.72
CA VAL A 217 -15.57 -1.48 5.88
C VAL A 217 -16.29 -0.61 4.87
N PHE A 218 -16.32 -1.04 3.63
CA PHE A 218 -17.12 -0.47 2.56
C PHE A 218 -18.09 -1.52 2.03
N VAL A 219 -19.36 -1.15 1.86
CA VAL A 219 -20.37 -2.02 1.27
C VAL A 219 -20.69 -1.51 -0.13
N TYR A 220 -20.44 -2.33 -1.13
CA TYR A 220 -20.73 -2.02 -2.53
C TYR A 220 -21.60 -3.12 -3.14
N ARG A 221 -22.79 -2.76 -3.64
CA ARG A 221 -23.76 -3.71 -4.20
C ARG A 221 -24.02 -4.92 -3.29
N GLY A 222 -24.21 -4.67 -2.01
CA GLY A 222 -24.50 -5.69 -1.00
C GLY A 222 -23.28 -6.52 -0.52
N LYS A 223 -22.08 -6.28 -1.09
CA LYS A 223 -20.84 -6.97 -0.67
C LYS A 223 -20.02 -6.09 0.26
N ALA A 224 -19.78 -6.58 1.48
CA ALA A 224 -18.92 -5.90 2.45
C ALA A 224 -17.45 -6.21 2.18
N MET A 225 -16.63 -5.16 2.13
CA MET A 225 -15.18 -5.24 1.91
C MET A 225 -14.47 -4.59 3.09
N ARG A 226 -13.65 -5.37 3.78
CA ARG A 226 -12.81 -4.88 4.90
C ARG A 226 -11.55 -4.22 4.37
N ASN A 227 -11.10 -3.17 5.06
CA ASN A 227 -9.82 -2.56 4.77
C ASN A 227 -8.68 -3.55 5.04
N HIS A 228 -7.69 -3.57 4.15
CA HIS A 228 -6.50 -4.41 4.29
C HIS A 228 -5.54 -3.92 5.39
N ASN A 229 -5.67 -2.68 5.85
CA ASN A 229 -4.93 -2.16 6.99
C ASN A 229 -5.58 -2.64 8.31
N GLN A 230 -5.05 -3.72 8.86
CA GLN A 230 -5.57 -4.34 10.09
C GLN A 230 -5.26 -3.54 11.36
N LEU A 231 -4.47 -2.45 11.26
CA LEU A 231 -4.20 -1.58 12.41
C LEU A 231 -5.34 -0.61 12.70
N LEU A 232 -6.21 -0.35 11.71
CA LEU A 232 -7.36 0.54 11.85
C LEU A 232 -8.35 0.03 12.89
N GLY A 233 -8.50 0.82 13.96
CA GLY A 233 -9.39 0.50 15.09
C GLY A 233 -8.84 -0.54 16.05
N VAL A 234 -7.61 -1.04 15.83
CA VAL A 234 -6.88 -1.94 16.72
C VAL A 234 -5.77 -1.18 17.46
N VAL A 235 -5.03 -0.33 16.73
CA VAL A 235 -3.98 0.51 17.30
C VAL A 235 -4.53 1.92 17.49
N GLY A 236 -4.51 2.40 18.73
CA GLY A 236 -5.05 3.73 19.06
C GLY A 236 -4.33 4.83 18.26
N GLY A 237 -5.13 5.73 17.65
CA GLY A 237 -4.64 6.84 16.86
C GLY A 237 -4.29 6.53 15.41
N VAL A 238 -4.29 5.27 14.97
CA VAL A 238 -4.11 4.92 13.55
C VAL A 238 -5.34 5.34 12.75
N ASP A 239 -5.14 6.18 11.74
CA ASP A 239 -6.20 6.75 10.88
C ASP A 239 -6.00 6.52 9.38
N GLY A 240 -4.96 5.79 9.00
CA GLY A 240 -4.64 5.42 7.61
C GLY A 240 -3.32 4.65 7.51
N ILE A 241 -2.68 4.52 6.33
CA ILE A 241 -3.11 5.04 5.04
C ILE A 241 -3.37 3.87 4.07
N LYS A 242 -2.32 3.10 3.70
CA LYS A 242 -2.46 2.09 2.66
C LYS A 242 -1.50 0.94 2.82
N THR A 243 -1.98 -0.27 2.52
CA THR A 243 -1.17 -1.49 2.37
C THR A 243 -0.83 -1.76 0.92
N GLY A 244 0.27 -2.46 0.67
CA GLY A 244 0.66 -2.94 -0.65
C GLY A 244 1.25 -4.35 -0.57
N TYR A 245 1.06 -5.13 -1.62
CA TYR A 245 1.71 -6.43 -1.78
C TYR A 245 1.81 -6.81 -3.24
N THR A 246 2.99 -7.22 -3.65
CA THR A 246 3.28 -8.06 -4.81
C THR A 246 4.35 -9.07 -4.41
N ARG A 247 4.57 -10.11 -5.21
CA ARG A 247 5.65 -11.07 -4.93
C ARG A 247 7.02 -10.36 -4.88
N ALA A 248 7.25 -9.42 -5.80
CA ALA A 248 8.51 -8.65 -5.88
C ALA A 248 8.68 -7.65 -4.74
N SER A 249 7.60 -6.96 -4.32
CA SER A 249 7.69 -5.93 -3.28
C SER A 249 7.69 -6.47 -1.84
N GLY A 250 7.15 -7.68 -1.61
CA GLY A 250 6.75 -8.11 -0.26
C GLY A 250 5.59 -7.29 0.29
N PHE A 251 5.35 -7.37 1.58
CA PHE A 251 4.25 -6.69 2.26
C PHE A 251 4.66 -5.29 2.72
N ASN A 252 3.99 -4.28 2.15
CA ASN A 252 4.21 -2.86 2.38
C ASN A 252 3.09 -2.23 3.22
N LEU A 253 3.41 -1.16 3.94
CA LEU A 253 2.43 -0.34 4.67
C LEU A 253 2.95 1.09 4.82
N VAL A 254 2.13 2.07 4.47
CA VAL A 254 2.22 3.45 4.95
C VAL A 254 1.13 3.62 5.98
N THR A 255 1.48 4.07 7.18
CA THR A 255 0.50 4.37 8.23
C THR A 255 0.73 5.75 8.84
N SER A 256 -0.33 6.33 9.35
CA SER A 256 -0.35 7.59 10.07
C SER A 256 -1.00 7.37 11.43
N VAL A 257 -0.45 8.02 12.44
CA VAL A 257 -0.90 7.90 13.82
C VAL A 257 -0.97 9.27 14.48
N HIS A 258 -2.15 9.62 14.98
CA HIS A 258 -2.38 10.77 15.85
C HIS A 258 -2.70 10.30 17.26
N ARG A 259 -1.88 10.70 18.22
CA ARG A 259 -2.08 10.31 19.62
C ARG A 259 -1.56 11.41 20.55
N ASP A 260 -2.44 11.89 21.44
CA ASP A 260 -2.09 12.86 22.49
C ASP A 260 -1.34 14.09 21.94
N GLY A 261 -1.81 14.65 20.82
CA GLY A 261 -1.21 15.80 20.14
C GLY A 261 0.06 15.48 19.32
N ARG A 262 0.53 14.25 19.36
CA ARG A 262 1.68 13.78 18.58
C ARG A 262 1.20 13.16 17.28
N TYR A 263 2.01 13.35 16.25
CA TYR A 263 1.74 12.85 14.92
C TYR A 263 2.97 12.21 14.31
N ILE A 264 2.84 10.96 13.86
CA ILE A 264 3.89 10.27 13.09
C ILE A 264 3.34 9.69 11.80
N VAL A 265 4.19 9.65 10.77
CA VAL A 265 3.99 8.83 9.58
C VAL A 265 5.07 7.76 9.58
N ALA A 266 4.68 6.50 9.45
CA ALA A 266 5.59 5.38 9.40
C ALA A 266 5.38 4.56 8.12
N VAL A 267 6.49 4.13 7.52
CA VAL A 267 6.50 3.33 6.29
C VAL A 267 7.31 2.07 6.52
N ILE A 268 6.79 0.96 6.06
CA ILE A 268 7.50 -0.32 5.97
C ILE A 268 7.34 -0.85 4.54
N LEU A 269 8.44 -1.25 3.92
CA LEU A 269 8.50 -1.90 2.62
C LEU A 269 9.21 -3.24 2.75
N GLY A 270 8.68 -4.30 2.11
CA GLY A 270 9.40 -5.55 1.90
C GLY A 270 9.29 -6.59 3.00
N ARG A 271 8.26 -6.61 3.85
CA ARG A 271 8.09 -7.69 4.84
C ARG A 271 7.61 -9.00 4.20
N HIS A 272 7.89 -10.13 4.87
CA HIS A 272 7.59 -11.47 4.36
C HIS A 272 6.11 -11.85 4.49
N SER A 273 5.40 -11.25 5.45
CA SER A 273 3.97 -11.51 5.66
C SER A 273 3.23 -10.26 6.15
N ALA A 274 1.90 -10.26 5.99
CA ALA A 274 1.04 -9.20 6.51
C ALA A 274 1.10 -9.14 8.05
N SER A 275 1.12 -10.29 8.72
CA SER A 275 1.19 -10.36 10.18
C SER A 275 2.50 -9.81 10.72
N GLU A 276 3.63 -10.14 10.09
CA GLU A 276 4.95 -9.62 10.46
C GLU A 276 5.02 -8.10 10.22
N ARG A 277 4.54 -7.62 9.07
CA ARG A 277 4.46 -6.19 8.77
C ARG A 277 3.66 -5.44 9.83
N ASP A 278 2.48 -5.94 10.20
CA ASP A 278 1.59 -5.29 11.16
C ASP A 278 2.16 -5.35 12.58
N ALA A 279 2.80 -6.46 12.96
CA ALA A 279 3.47 -6.60 14.25
C ALA A 279 4.64 -5.60 14.37
N TYR A 280 5.47 -5.53 13.35
CA TYR A 280 6.61 -4.62 13.33
C TYR A 280 6.17 -3.14 13.29
N MET A 281 5.12 -2.81 12.53
CA MET A 281 4.56 -1.47 12.53
C MET A 281 4.07 -1.05 13.92
N ARG A 282 3.41 -1.95 14.67
CA ARG A 282 3.01 -1.67 16.06
C ARG A 282 4.21 -1.41 16.97
N GLN A 283 5.32 -2.15 16.78
CA GLN A 283 6.56 -1.91 17.53
C GLN A 283 7.12 -0.51 17.22
N LEU A 284 7.24 -0.14 15.94
CA LEU A 284 7.70 1.19 15.53
C LEU A 284 6.83 2.31 16.09
N ILE A 285 5.50 2.18 16.00
CA ILE A 285 4.56 3.18 16.55
C ILE A 285 4.77 3.33 18.06
N ASN A 286 4.81 2.23 18.81
CA ASN A 286 4.91 2.28 20.27
C ASN A 286 6.27 2.81 20.75
N ALA A 287 7.35 2.48 20.03
CA ALA A 287 8.69 2.96 20.36
C ALA A 287 8.82 4.48 20.13
N HIS A 288 8.29 4.99 19.02
CA HIS A 288 8.65 6.34 18.56
C HIS A 288 7.56 7.39 18.68
N ILE A 289 6.30 7.04 18.97
CA ILE A 289 5.22 8.04 19.08
C ILE A 289 5.49 9.10 20.16
N LYS A 290 6.15 8.71 21.26
CA LYS A 290 6.49 9.63 22.36
C LYS A 290 7.64 10.58 22.03
N GLU A 291 8.46 10.25 21.02
CA GLU A 291 9.56 11.09 20.54
C GLU A 291 9.06 12.23 19.63
N ALA A 292 7.89 12.05 19.00
CA ALA A 292 7.32 13.07 18.14
C ALA A 292 6.94 14.33 18.92
N SER A 293 7.12 15.49 18.30
CA SER A 293 6.81 16.79 18.85
C SER A 293 5.31 17.00 19.08
N LEU A 294 4.96 17.74 20.11
CA LEU A 294 3.60 18.26 20.30
C LEU A 294 3.32 19.51 19.45
N ARG A 295 4.38 20.20 18.98
CA ARG A 295 4.26 21.45 18.24
C ARG A 295 4.57 21.23 16.78
N ARG A 296 3.70 21.76 15.92
CA ARG A 296 3.98 21.79 14.48
C ARG A 296 4.98 22.88 14.18
N SER A 297 6.11 22.51 13.57
CA SER A 297 7.14 23.42 13.06
C SER A 297 7.53 23.12 11.62
N ALA A 298 7.15 21.97 11.08
CA ALA A 298 7.39 21.67 9.68
C ALA A 298 6.66 22.68 8.79
N PRO A 299 7.33 23.21 7.74
CA PRO A 299 6.64 23.96 6.71
C PRO A 299 5.60 23.09 6.02
N ALA A 300 4.54 23.71 5.48
CA ALA A 300 3.57 23.00 4.66
C ALA A 300 4.28 22.38 3.45
N ILE A 301 3.89 21.15 3.10
CA ILE A 301 4.39 20.51 1.88
C ILE A 301 3.76 21.21 0.70
N VAL A 302 4.59 21.89 -0.11
CA VAL A 302 4.18 22.60 -1.32
C VAL A 302 4.85 21.96 -2.54
N GLU A 303 4.15 21.98 -3.66
CA GLU A 303 4.67 21.52 -4.92
C GLU A 303 5.67 22.52 -5.50
N ARG A 304 6.77 22.02 -6.02
CA ARG A 304 7.70 22.86 -6.78
C ARG A 304 7.07 23.21 -8.13
N ALA A 305 7.09 24.49 -8.49
CA ALA A 305 6.76 24.88 -9.85
C ALA A 305 7.76 24.22 -10.83
N LYS A 306 7.27 23.73 -11.98
CA LYS A 306 8.13 23.25 -13.07
C LYS A 306 9.13 24.37 -13.42
N ARG A 307 10.43 24.11 -13.28
CA ARG A 307 11.44 25.03 -13.84
C ARG A 307 11.27 25.01 -15.36
N GLN A 308 11.06 26.17 -15.96
CA GLN A 308 11.22 26.33 -17.41
C GLN A 308 12.67 25.99 -17.75
N GLY A 309 12.95 24.77 -18.18
CA GLY A 309 14.30 24.28 -18.48
C GLY A 309 14.50 22.77 -18.35
N ASP A 310 13.67 22.07 -17.61
CA ASP A 310 13.84 20.63 -17.36
C ASP A 310 13.29 19.72 -18.49
N THR A 311 13.17 20.26 -19.71
CA THR A 311 12.85 19.47 -20.90
C THR A 311 14.13 19.11 -21.64
N LYS A 312 14.90 18.14 -21.18
CA LYS A 312 15.64 17.14 -21.99
C LYS A 312 16.50 16.25 -21.09
N PRO A 313 16.36 14.94 -21.13
CA PRO A 313 17.48 14.07 -20.78
C PRO A 313 18.54 14.28 -21.87
N ALA A 314 19.75 14.63 -21.49
CA ALA A 314 20.86 14.68 -22.43
C ALA A 314 21.17 13.25 -22.90
N ALA A 315 20.68 12.91 -24.08
CA ALA A 315 21.24 11.82 -24.86
C ALA A 315 22.58 12.31 -25.41
N ASN A 316 23.61 11.47 -25.24
CA ASN A 316 24.98 11.60 -25.78
C ASN A 316 25.98 12.42 -24.93
N ALA A 317 26.56 11.75 -23.92
CA ALA A 317 27.94 11.97 -23.54
C ALA A 317 28.76 10.76 -24.06
N PRO A 318 29.93 10.97 -24.72
CA PRO A 318 30.75 9.87 -25.20
C PRO A 318 31.38 9.12 -24.03
N LEU A 319 31.41 7.79 -24.14
CA LEU A 319 32.18 6.90 -23.28
C LEU A 319 33.65 7.31 -23.30
N MET A 320 34.16 7.83 -22.21
CA MET A 320 35.58 7.90 -21.94
C MET A 320 36.02 6.67 -21.16
N ASP A 321 37.10 6.08 -21.62
CA ASP A 321 37.77 4.89 -21.11
C ASP A 321 37.99 4.94 -19.59
N ALA A 322 37.57 3.88 -18.91
CA ALA A 322 37.83 3.66 -17.50
C ALA A 322 39.25 3.08 -17.32
N THR A 323 40.14 3.86 -16.75
CA THR A 323 41.35 3.36 -16.09
C THR A 323 41.00 2.91 -14.66
N PRO A 324 41.46 1.76 -14.16
CA PRO A 324 41.14 1.29 -12.85
C PRO A 324 41.92 2.04 -11.76
N ALA A 325 41.24 2.66 -10.83
CA ALA A 325 41.84 3.26 -9.64
C ALA A 325 41.40 2.54 -8.37
N ALA A 326 42.40 2.03 -7.67
CA ALA A 326 42.58 1.78 -6.24
C ALA A 326 41.36 1.61 -5.31
N SER A 327 41.37 0.48 -4.61
CA SER A 327 40.67 0.16 -3.39
C SER A 327 40.80 1.25 -2.33
N VAL A 328 39.64 1.78 -1.87
CA VAL A 328 39.57 2.53 -0.62
C VAL A 328 38.53 1.85 0.27
N ASP A 329 39.02 1.30 1.39
CA ASP A 329 38.20 0.88 2.52
C ASP A 329 37.39 2.09 3.02
N GLY A 330 36.08 1.97 3.03
CA GLY A 330 35.21 3.03 3.52
C GLY A 330 33.90 2.46 4.01
N ASN A 331 33.78 2.35 5.31
CA ASN A 331 32.59 2.01 6.05
C ASN A 331 31.53 3.11 5.82
N ALA A 332 30.75 3.02 4.71
CA ALA A 332 29.69 3.95 4.41
C ALA A 332 28.41 3.53 5.14
N THR A 333 28.10 4.20 6.22
CA THR A 333 26.76 4.20 6.84
C THR A 333 25.78 4.84 5.88
N PHE A 334 25.04 4.00 5.12
CA PHE A 334 23.95 4.45 4.27
C PHE A 334 22.70 4.72 5.13
N GLY A 335 22.41 5.98 5.38
CA GLY A 335 21.18 6.43 6.02
C GLY A 335 21.35 7.81 6.62
N SER A 336 20.84 8.84 5.95
CA SER A 336 20.77 10.17 6.53
C SER A 336 19.63 10.25 7.54
N ASN A 337 19.93 10.77 8.74
CA ASN A 337 18.93 11.13 9.75
C ASN A 337 18.40 12.57 9.53
N ASP A 338 18.68 13.17 8.36
CA ASP A 338 18.23 14.52 8.07
C ASP A 338 16.70 14.61 8.02
N PRO A 339 16.12 15.72 8.51
CA PRO A 339 14.68 15.95 8.43
C PRO A 339 14.18 15.88 6.98
N ILE A 340 13.02 15.28 6.75
CA ILE A 340 12.35 15.35 5.46
C ILE A 340 11.87 16.79 5.26
N GLN A 341 12.67 17.57 4.56
CA GLN A 341 12.32 18.96 4.25
C GLN A 341 11.90 19.05 2.78
N PRO A 342 10.75 19.68 2.49
CA PRO A 342 10.49 20.19 1.15
C PRO A 342 11.46 21.34 0.90
N LEU A 343 12.11 21.36 -0.26
CA LEU A 343 12.96 22.48 -0.64
C LEU A 343 12.11 23.75 -0.73
N LEU A 344 12.51 24.79 0.02
CA LEU A 344 11.84 26.07 0.06
C LEU A 344 11.70 26.68 -1.36
N VAL A 345 10.47 26.87 -1.80
CA VAL A 345 10.16 27.69 -2.96
C VAL A 345 9.95 29.12 -2.48
N LYS A 346 10.74 30.06 -3.02
CA LYS A 346 10.53 31.49 -2.84
C LYS A 346 9.11 31.85 -3.29
N THR A 347 8.27 32.31 -2.38
CA THR A 347 6.97 32.88 -2.72
C THR A 347 7.18 34.13 -3.56
N ILE A 348 6.68 34.12 -4.79
CA ILE A 348 6.54 35.32 -5.61
C ILE A 348 5.25 36.01 -5.14
N PRO A 349 5.32 37.28 -4.64
CA PRO A 349 4.09 37.99 -4.31
C PRO A 349 3.30 38.26 -5.58
N ILE A 350 2.04 37.81 -5.60
CA ILE A 350 1.09 38.19 -6.65
C ILE A 350 0.75 39.67 -6.36
N GLY A 351 1.24 40.57 -7.22
CA GLY A 351 0.87 41.96 -7.20
C GLY A 351 -0.64 42.10 -7.48
N ARG A 352 -1.24 43.03 -6.78
CA ARG A 352 -2.66 43.47 -6.90
C ARG A 352 -2.99 43.96 -8.30
#